data_2abbb6f351bb2037a2b8766ea1466aec
#
_entry.id   2abbb6f351bb2037a2b8766ea1466aec
#
_cell.length_a   1.000
_cell.length_b   1.000
_cell.length_c   1.000
_cell.angle_alpha   90.00
_cell.angle_beta   90.00
_cell.angle_gamma   90.00
#
_symmetry.space_group_name_H-M   'P 1'
#
loop_
_entity.id
_entity.type
_entity.pdbx_description
1 polymer ?
#
loop_
_entity_poly.entity_id
_entity_poly.type
_entity_poly.pdbx_seq_one_letter_code
_entity_poly.pdbx_strand_id
1 'polypeptide(L)'
;NVNLERVHVYRSGGMSLIAEYSKDITVKEFSTAAHAGSPRMITSSADATHFVNCKGQVKLENCQFESMLDDATNIHGIYMLVDTLLNSNVVRASFGHFQQEGNYFAEPGDMMRFVDKATLKPVGQGKLISIDKTDRKSYVIETEFDASAVDAPAGLAIENISCDASAVIRGCTVRYNRARSLLLSTLGDVLVENCEFKSQMSGINV
;
A
#
# COMPACT_ATOMS: atom_id res chain seq x y z
N ASN A 1 -10.44 9.34 9.51
CA ASN A 1 -9.45 8.89 10.49
C ASN A 1 -9.87 7.55 11.07
N VAL A 2 -8.93 6.62 11.24
CA VAL A 2 -9.16 5.29 11.80
C VAL A 2 -8.27 5.13 13.04
N ASN A 3 -8.87 4.74 14.16
CA ASN A 3 -8.14 4.47 15.40
C ASN A 3 -8.45 3.06 15.89
N LEU A 4 -7.41 2.26 16.07
CA LEU A 4 -7.45 0.91 16.65
C LEU A 4 -6.57 0.90 17.88
N GLU A 5 -7.10 0.55 19.03
CA GLU A 5 -6.34 0.52 20.29
C GLU A 5 -6.67 -0.74 21.08
N ARG A 6 -5.63 -1.43 21.57
CA ARG A 6 -5.71 -2.67 22.36
C ARG A 6 -6.53 -3.78 21.69
N VAL A 7 -6.22 -4.03 20.39
CA VAL A 7 -6.85 -5.10 19.61
C VAL A 7 -5.89 -6.29 19.50
N HIS A 8 -6.39 -7.49 19.78
CA HIS A 8 -5.60 -8.72 19.69
C HIS A 8 -6.19 -9.66 18.65
N VAL A 9 -5.39 -10.01 17.64
CA VAL A 9 -5.72 -11.01 16.62
C VAL A 9 -4.89 -12.25 16.86
N TYR A 10 -5.52 -13.29 17.41
CA TYR A 10 -4.81 -14.54 17.72
C TYR A 10 -4.61 -15.44 16.52
N ARG A 11 -5.42 -15.23 15.46
CA ARG A 11 -5.38 -16.04 14.24
C ARG A 11 -6.08 -15.33 13.09
N SER A 12 -5.45 -15.38 11.91
CA SER A 12 -6.06 -14.96 10.65
C SER A 12 -5.76 -15.97 9.54
N GLY A 13 -6.73 -16.25 8.69
CA GLY A 13 -6.55 -17.05 7.47
C GLY A 13 -6.00 -16.22 6.29
N GLY A 14 -5.77 -14.94 6.48
CA GLY A 14 -5.17 -14.00 5.55
C GLY A 14 -4.36 -12.98 6.31
N MET A 15 -4.46 -11.70 6.00
CA MET A 15 -3.89 -10.58 6.76
C MET A 15 -4.72 -10.33 8.03
N SER A 16 -4.06 -9.91 9.12
CA SER A 16 -4.78 -9.64 10.38
C SER A 16 -5.45 -8.27 10.39
N LEU A 17 -4.86 -7.30 9.71
CA LEU A 17 -5.41 -5.96 9.48
C LEU A 17 -5.12 -5.55 8.04
N ILE A 18 -6.16 -5.16 7.31
CA ILE A 18 -6.05 -4.52 6.00
C ILE A 18 -6.71 -3.16 6.07
N ALA A 19 -6.01 -2.13 5.64
CA ALA A 19 -6.57 -0.82 5.39
C ALA A 19 -6.32 -0.43 3.93
N GLU A 20 -7.40 -0.14 3.23
CA GLU A 20 -7.36 0.27 1.83
C GLU A 20 -7.93 1.69 1.71
N TYR A 21 -7.27 2.55 0.93
CA TYR A 21 -7.71 3.91 0.60
C TYR A 21 -8.19 4.70 1.83
N SER A 22 -7.59 4.44 2.95
CA SER A 22 -7.96 5.05 4.24
C SER A 22 -7.01 6.18 4.59
N LYS A 23 -7.48 7.16 5.37
CA LYS A 23 -6.69 8.34 5.72
C LYS A 23 -6.46 8.43 7.23
N ASP A 24 -5.23 8.80 7.63
CA ASP A 24 -4.84 9.07 9.02
C ASP A 24 -5.20 7.90 9.94
N ILE A 25 -4.41 6.84 9.87
CA ILE A 25 -4.63 5.58 10.58
C ILE A 25 -3.69 5.51 11.78
N THR A 26 -4.24 5.32 12.96
CA THR A 26 -3.48 5.07 14.18
C THR A 26 -3.81 3.67 14.72
N VAL A 27 -2.78 2.85 14.89
CA VAL A 27 -2.86 1.50 15.45
C VAL A 27 -1.96 1.45 16.67
N LYS A 28 -2.56 1.28 17.84
CA LYS A 28 -1.85 1.31 19.12
C LYS A 28 -2.11 0.05 19.93
N GLU A 29 -1.03 -0.52 20.48
CA GLU A 29 -1.11 -1.74 21.30
C GLU A 29 -1.89 -2.87 20.58
N PHE A 30 -1.70 -2.97 19.26
CA PHE A 30 -2.29 -4.02 18.43
C PHE A 30 -1.36 -5.23 18.43
N SER A 31 -1.92 -6.42 18.50
CA SER A 31 -1.10 -7.62 18.37
C SER A 31 -1.66 -8.64 17.41
N THR A 32 -0.76 -9.23 16.62
CA THR A 32 -0.95 -10.50 15.91
C THR A 32 0.01 -11.49 16.53
N ALA A 33 -0.47 -12.26 17.51
CA ALA A 33 0.31 -13.23 18.27
C ALA A 33 -0.58 -14.38 18.74
N ALA A 34 -0.02 -15.59 18.83
CA ALA A 34 -0.79 -16.73 19.33
C ALA A 34 -1.19 -16.51 20.80
N HIS A 35 -2.38 -16.98 21.17
CA HIS A 35 -2.82 -16.97 22.56
C HIS A 35 -1.83 -17.77 23.43
N ALA A 36 -1.56 -17.31 24.65
CA ALA A 36 -0.67 -18.00 25.60
C ALA A 36 -1.14 -19.45 25.82
N GLY A 37 -0.21 -20.39 25.73
CA GLY A 37 -0.49 -21.83 25.84
C GLY A 37 -1.08 -22.48 24.59
N SER A 38 -1.27 -21.74 23.50
CA SER A 38 -1.71 -22.30 22.21
C SER A 38 -0.60 -23.16 21.59
N PRO A 39 -0.90 -24.36 21.07
CA PRO A 39 0.09 -25.14 20.30
C PRO A 39 0.30 -24.60 18.88
N ARG A 40 -0.30 -23.47 18.52
CA ARG A 40 -0.28 -22.91 17.18
C ARG A 40 1.06 -22.25 16.89
N MET A 41 1.65 -22.61 15.75
CA MET A 41 2.95 -22.09 15.30
C MET A 41 2.78 -20.86 14.38
N ILE A 42 1.61 -20.69 13.76
CA ILE A 42 1.36 -19.63 12.76
C ILE A 42 0.13 -18.84 13.19
N THR A 43 0.26 -17.52 13.17
CA THR A 43 -0.80 -16.58 13.54
C THR A 43 -1.56 -16.06 12.33
N SER A 44 -0.85 -15.74 11.24
CA SER A 44 -1.42 -15.22 9.99
C SER A 44 -0.79 -15.93 8.79
N SER A 45 -1.57 -16.25 7.78
CA SER A 45 -1.07 -16.86 6.53
C SER A 45 -0.49 -15.82 5.56
N ALA A 46 -0.66 -14.54 5.83
CA ALA A 46 -0.11 -13.40 5.10
C ALA A 46 0.39 -12.36 6.11
N ASP A 47 0.40 -11.07 5.76
CA ASP A 47 0.90 -9.98 6.61
C ASP A 47 0.14 -9.86 7.93
N ALA A 48 0.78 -9.32 8.97
CA ALA A 48 0.05 -8.91 10.15
C ALA A 48 -0.74 -7.63 9.87
N THR A 49 -0.11 -6.63 9.25
CA THR A 49 -0.78 -5.38 8.88
C THR A 49 -0.43 -4.97 7.46
N HIS A 50 -1.42 -4.54 6.71
CA HIS A 50 -1.29 -4.18 5.29
C HIS A 50 -2.05 -2.88 5.01
N PHE A 51 -1.33 -1.85 4.58
CA PHE A 51 -1.86 -0.54 4.27
C PHE A 51 -1.63 -0.25 2.79
N VAL A 52 -2.68 -0.38 2.01
CA VAL A 52 -2.62 -0.22 0.56
C VAL A 52 -3.33 1.07 0.13
N ASN A 53 -2.63 1.88 -0.65
CA ASN A 53 -3.17 3.10 -1.24
C ASN A 53 -3.78 4.07 -0.19
N CYS A 54 -3.14 4.16 0.98
CA CYS A 54 -3.60 5.00 2.08
C CYS A 54 -3.09 6.44 1.94
N LYS A 55 -3.81 7.39 2.53
CA LYS A 55 -3.51 8.83 2.54
C LYS A 55 -3.09 9.32 3.93
N GLY A 56 -2.39 10.44 3.98
CA GLY A 56 -1.99 11.09 5.23
C GLY A 56 -0.92 10.31 6.00
N GLN A 57 -1.22 9.83 7.20
CA GLN A 57 -0.25 9.13 8.03
C GLN A 57 -0.74 7.75 8.49
N VAL A 58 0.14 6.76 8.42
CA VAL A 58 0.00 5.46 9.08
C VAL A 58 0.89 5.44 10.31
N LYS A 59 0.31 5.24 11.48
CA LYS A 59 1.00 5.24 12.76
C LYS A 59 0.80 3.92 13.50
N LEU A 60 1.91 3.22 13.81
CA LEU A 60 1.92 2.01 14.61
C LEU A 60 2.67 2.29 15.92
N GLU A 61 2.03 2.11 17.07
CA GLU A 61 2.63 2.35 18.40
C GLU A 61 2.47 1.13 19.30
N ASN A 62 3.60 0.66 19.84
CA ASN A 62 3.65 -0.44 20.81
C ASN A 62 2.92 -1.71 20.32
N CYS A 63 3.06 -2.02 19.04
CA CYS A 63 2.44 -3.19 18.42
C CYS A 63 3.35 -4.42 18.52
N GLN A 64 2.73 -5.62 18.51
CA GLN A 64 3.44 -6.90 18.57
C GLN A 64 2.98 -7.81 17.44
N PHE A 65 3.91 -8.25 16.61
CA PHE A 65 3.65 -9.11 15.47
C PHE A 65 4.52 -10.36 15.54
N GLU A 66 3.90 -11.56 15.55
CA GLU A 66 4.61 -12.82 15.71
C GLU A 66 4.08 -13.91 14.79
N SER A 67 5.00 -14.67 14.21
CA SER A 67 4.73 -15.93 13.51
C SER A 67 3.81 -15.82 12.29
N MET A 68 3.88 -14.73 11.53
CA MET A 68 3.23 -14.60 10.23
C MET A 68 4.01 -15.36 9.16
N LEU A 69 3.30 -15.82 8.11
CA LEU A 69 3.95 -16.41 6.94
C LEU A 69 4.42 -15.38 5.91
N ASP A 70 4.14 -14.11 6.14
CA ASP A 70 4.59 -13.01 5.28
C ASP A 70 5.10 -11.83 6.13
N ASP A 71 4.96 -10.58 5.67
CA ASP A 71 5.49 -9.40 6.33
C ASP A 71 4.75 -9.07 7.63
N ALA A 72 5.42 -8.40 8.56
CA ALA A 72 4.70 -7.89 9.72
C ALA A 72 3.93 -6.63 9.38
N THR A 73 4.51 -5.73 8.59
CA THR A 73 3.85 -4.51 8.12
C THR A 73 4.24 -4.25 6.68
N ASN A 74 3.24 -4.02 5.84
CA ASN A 74 3.40 -3.59 4.46
C ASN A 74 2.64 -2.28 4.24
N ILE A 75 3.33 -1.25 3.71
CA ILE A 75 2.74 0.05 3.37
C ILE A 75 3.14 0.36 1.93
N HIS A 76 2.17 0.47 1.02
CA HIS A 76 2.45 0.74 -0.38
C HIS A 76 1.29 1.41 -1.11
N GLY A 77 1.62 2.10 -2.21
CA GLY A 77 0.66 2.55 -3.20
C GLY A 77 0.30 1.45 -4.21
N ILE A 78 -0.60 1.76 -5.12
CA ILE A 78 -0.91 0.94 -6.28
C ILE A 78 -0.73 1.76 -7.55
N TYR A 79 -0.51 1.09 -8.68
CA TYR A 79 -0.37 1.74 -9.98
C TYR A 79 -1.19 1.03 -11.04
N MET A 80 -1.54 1.76 -12.07
CA MET A 80 -2.16 1.24 -13.29
C MET A 80 -1.22 1.36 -14.46
N LEU A 81 -1.31 0.45 -15.41
CA LEU A 81 -0.60 0.50 -16.67
C LEU A 81 -1.48 1.19 -17.71
N VAL A 82 -0.95 2.16 -18.43
CA VAL A 82 -1.65 2.79 -19.54
C VAL A 82 -1.72 1.78 -20.69
N ASP A 83 -2.94 1.43 -21.10
CA ASP A 83 -3.20 0.54 -22.22
C ASP A 83 -3.22 1.31 -23.53
N THR A 84 -3.88 2.47 -23.55
CA THR A 84 -4.00 3.33 -24.74
C THR A 84 -4.38 4.77 -24.36
N LEU A 85 -3.94 5.71 -25.19
CA LEU A 85 -4.41 7.10 -25.17
C LEU A 85 -5.71 7.21 -25.95
N LEU A 86 -6.76 7.73 -25.33
CA LEU A 86 -8.06 7.96 -25.96
C LEU A 86 -8.20 9.40 -26.44
N ASN A 87 -7.62 10.35 -25.73
CA ASN A 87 -7.56 11.78 -26.04
C ASN A 87 -6.31 12.37 -25.36
N SER A 88 -5.97 13.63 -25.60
CA SER A 88 -4.76 14.28 -25.06
C SER A 88 -4.57 14.08 -23.54
N ASN A 89 -5.65 14.09 -22.79
CA ASN A 89 -5.66 13.98 -21.33
C ASN A 89 -6.52 12.80 -20.80
N VAL A 90 -6.97 11.92 -21.71
CA VAL A 90 -7.81 10.76 -21.35
C VAL A 90 -7.11 9.46 -21.77
N VAL A 91 -6.89 8.58 -20.83
CA VAL A 91 -6.27 7.28 -21.07
C VAL A 91 -7.18 6.14 -20.62
N ARG A 92 -7.06 5.00 -21.29
CA ARG A 92 -7.48 3.72 -20.72
C ARG A 92 -6.29 3.11 -19.97
N ALA A 93 -6.52 2.68 -18.76
CA ALA A 93 -5.49 2.05 -17.94
C ALA A 93 -6.07 0.84 -17.18
N SER A 94 -5.21 -0.12 -16.86
CA SER A 94 -5.58 -1.34 -16.14
C SER A 94 -4.61 -1.65 -15.01
N PHE A 95 -5.08 -2.36 -13.98
CA PHE A 95 -4.22 -2.87 -12.93
C PHE A 95 -3.17 -3.83 -13.49
N GLY A 96 -1.92 -3.64 -13.06
CA GLY A 96 -0.79 -4.47 -13.49
C GLY A 96 -0.71 -5.83 -12.81
N HIS A 97 -1.41 -6.03 -11.69
CA HIS A 97 -1.37 -7.25 -10.90
C HIS A 97 -2.78 -7.69 -10.49
N PHE A 98 -3.06 -9.00 -10.58
CA PHE A 98 -4.40 -9.56 -10.31
C PHE A 98 -4.91 -9.31 -8.89
N GLN A 99 -4.02 -9.21 -7.89
CA GLN A 99 -4.39 -8.90 -6.51
C GLN A 99 -4.85 -7.45 -6.31
N GLN A 100 -4.57 -6.57 -7.27
CA GLN A 100 -5.03 -5.19 -7.24
C GLN A 100 -6.42 -5.01 -7.87
N GLU A 101 -6.91 -6.05 -8.57
CA GLU A 101 -8.22 -5.98 -9.21
C GLU A 101 -9.34 -5.79 -8.20
N GLY A 102 -10.06 -4.68 -8.35
CA GLY A 102 -11.17 -4.31 -7.47
C GLY A 102 -10.79 -3.35 -6.35
N ASN A 103 -9.51 -3.07 -6.14
CA ASN A 103 -9.08 -2.02 -5.21
C ASN A 103 -9.57 -0.64 -5.67
N TYR A 104 -9.80 0.23 -4.71
CA TYR A 104 -10.13 1.62 -5.00
C TYR A 104 -8.87 2.41 -5.32
N PHE A 105 -8.77 2.92 -6.55
CA PHE A 105 -7.54 3.55 -7.05
C PHE A 105 -7.44 5.03 -6.69
N ALA A 106 -8.48 5.80 -6.98
CA ALA A 106 -8.44 7.26 -6.86
C ALA A 106 -9.84 7.89 -6.89
N GLU A 107 -9.94 9.13 -6.45
CA GLU A 107 -11.12 9.97 -6.56
C GLU A 107 -10.79 11.30 -7.25
N PRO A 108 -11.75 11.98 -7.91
CA PRO A 108 -11.51 13.29 -8.51
C PRO A 108 -10.86 14.26 -7.53
N GLY A 109 -9.80 14.94 -8.01
CA GLY A 109 -8.97 15.85 -7.22
C GLY A 109 -7.67 15.22 -6.68
N ASP A 110 -7.53 13.89 -6.68
CA ASP A 110 -6.26 13.23 -6.37
C ASP A 110 -5.20 13.57 -7.41
N MET A 111 -3.96 13.65 -6.98
CA MET A 111 -2.82 13.93 -7.85
C MET A 111 -2.29 12.64 -8.46
N MET A 112 -2.38 12.55 -9.77
CA MET A 112 -1.85 11.44 -10.56
C MET A 112 -0.47 11.78 -11.10
N ARG A 113 0.47 10.84 -10.98
CA ARG A 113 1.80 10.93 -11.58
C ARG A 113 1.96 9.87 -12.66
N PHE A 114 2.43 10.30 -13.82
CA PHE A 114 2.74 9.44 -14.94
C PHE A 114 4.23 9.11 -14.93
N VAL A 115 4.55 7.84 -15.05
CA VAL A 115 5.92 7.32 -14.93
C VAL A 115 6.22 6.46 -16.17
N ASP A 116 7.36 6.69 -16.80
CA ASP A 116 7.87 5.80 -17.86
C ASP A 116 8.26 4.44 -17.27
N LYS A 117 7.66 3.36 -17.77
CA LYS A 117 7.87 2.01 -17.24
C LYS A 117 9.29 1.47 -17.43
N ALA A 118 9.99 1.91 -18.46
CA ALA A 118 11.33 1.41 -18.77
C ALA A 118 12.40 2.07 -17.92
N THR A 119 12.23 3.36 -17.62
CA THR A 119 13.22 4.15 -16.89
C THR A 119 12.84 4.42 -15.43
N LEU A 120 11.56 4.19 -15.09
CA LEU A 120 10.94 4.54 -13.80
C LEU A 120 11.02 6.04 -13.47
N LYS A 121 11.14 6.88 -14.49
CA LYS A 121 11.19 8.33 -14.31
C LYS A 121 9.82 8.95 -14.48
N PRO A 122 9.45 9.91 -13.61
CA PRO A 122 8.27 10.72 -13.83
C PRO A 122 8.37 11.49 -15.15
N VAL A 123 7.27 11.49 -15.92
CA VAL A 123 7.15 12.26 -17.17
C VAL A 123 6.16 13.41 -17.04
N GLY A 124 5.30 13.38 -16.03
CA GLY A 124 4.38 14.45 -15.73
C GLY A 124 3.40 14.09 -14.63
N GLN A 125 2.60 15.06 -14.22
CA GLN A 125 1.56 14.88 -13.21
C GLN A 125 0.40 15.84 -13.45
N GLY A 126 -0.79 15.49 -12.97
CA GLY A 126 -1.98 16.32 -13.02
C GLY A 126 -3.05 15.78 -12.11
N LYS A 127 -3.99 16.64 -11.72
CA LYS A 127 -5.13 16.19 -10.93
C LYS A 127 -6.02 15.27 -11.73
N LEU A 128 -6.58 14.30 -11.04
CA LEU A 128 -7.64 13.44 -11.58
C LEU A 128 -8.91 14.27 -11.75
N ILE A 129 -9.46 14.30 -12.96
CA ILE A 129 -10.73 14.95 -13.30
C ILE A 129 -11.86 13.93 -13.17
N SER A 130 -11.71 12.78 -13.82
CA SER A 130 -12.69 11.69 -13.73
C SER A 130 -12.03 10.32 -13.82
N ILE A 131 -12.69 9.32 -13.24
CA ILE A 131 -12.30 7.91 -13.32
C ILE A 131 -13.55 7.04 -13.42
N ASP A 132 -13.66 6.32 -14.55
CA ASP A 132 -14.80 5.47 -14.84
C ASP A 132 -14.35 4.03 -15.01
N LYS A 133 -14.90 3.14 -14.20
CA LYS A 133 -14.62 1.71 -14.27
C LYS A 133 -15.30 1.10 -15.50
N THR A 134 -14.52 0.46 -16.38
CA THR A 134 -15.04 -0.18 -17.58
C THR A 134 -15.23 -1.69 -17.41
N ASP A 135 -14.39 -2.32 -16.60
CA ASP A 135 -14.50 -3.72 -16.23
C ASP A 135 -13.79 -3.98 -14.86
N ARG A 136 -13.56 -5.25 -14.51
CA ARG A 136 -12.97 -5.60 -13.21
C ARG A 136 -11.60 -4.99 -12.94
N LYS A 137 -10.80 -4.78 -13.98
CA LYS A 137 -9.41 -4.31 -13.87
C LYS A 137 -9.11 -3.01 -14.61
N SER A 138 -10.00 -2.55 -15.51
CA SER A 138 -9.74 -1.47 -16.45
C SER A 138 -10.61 -0.25 -16.16
N TYR A 139 -10.05 0.91 -16.41
CA TYR A 139 -10.65 2.22 -16.17
C TYR A 139 -10.36 3.17 -17.31
N VAL A 140 -11.27 4.13 -17.53
CA VAL A 140 -11.01 5.34 -18.30
C VAL A 140 -10.70 6.44 -17.31
N ILE A 141 -9.56 7.10 -17.47
CA ILE A 141 -9.00 8.07 -16.54
C ILE A 141 -8.75 9.36 -17.28
N GLU A 142 -9.35 10.46 -16.81
CA GLU A 142 -9.12 11.81 -17.30
C GLU A 142 -8.35 12.61 -16.24
N THR A 143 -7.27 13.28 -16.65
CA THR A 143 -6.43 14.09 -15.76
C THR A 143 -6.15 15.47 -16.37
N GLU A 144 -5.58 16.38 -15.60
CA GLU A 144 -5.07 17.66 -16.12
C GLU A 144 -3.78 17.51 -16.94
N PHE A 145 -3.15 16.34 -16.92
CA PHE A 145 -1.90 16.09 -17.65
C PHE A 145 -2.17 15.72 -19.11
N ASP A 146 -1.48 16.40 -20.03
CA ASP A 146 -1.52 16.08 -21.47
C ASP A 146 -0.57 14.92 -21.79
N ALA A 147 -1.10 13.71 -21.83
CA ALA A 147 -0.32 12.50 -22.13
C ALA A 147 0.05 12.37 -23.61
N SER A 148 -0.50 13.19 -24.51
CA SER A 148 -0.14 13.21 -25.93
C SER A 148 1.24 13.82 -26.17
N ALA A 149 1.77 14.56 -25.19
CA ALA A 149 3.13 15.10 -25.23
C ALA A 149 4.22 14.02 -25.03
N VAL A 150 3.81 12.78 -24.72
CA VAL A 150 4.74 11.65 -24.51
C VAL A 150 4.78 10.77 -25.76
N ASP A 151 5.98 10.46 -26.26
CA ASP A 151 6.16 9.70 -27.52
C ASP A 151 5.49 8.32 -27.52
N ALA A 152 5.37 7.68 -26.38
CA ALA A 152 4.79 6.34 -26.24
C ALA A 152 3.87 6.24 -25.03
N PRO A 153 2.63 6.77 -25.06
CA PRO A 153 1.73 6.77 -23.89
C PRO A 153 1.46 5.38 -23.30
N ALA A 154 1.37 4.34 -24.13
CA ALA A 154 1.25 2.95 -23.64
C ALA A 154 2.50 2.42 -22.91
N GLY A 155 3.60 3.14 -22.94
CA GLY A 155 4.80 2.91 -22.14
C GLY A 155 4.70 3.44 -20.71
N LEU A 156 3.59 4.06 -20.31
CA LEU A 156 3.43 4.71 -19.02
C LEU A 156 2.73 3.83 -17.98
N ALA A 157 3.04 4.10 -16.72
CA ALA A 157 2.25 3.73 -15.56
C ALA A 157 1.67 5.00 -14.93
N ILE A 158 0.55 4.87 -14.25
CA ILE A 158 -0.09 5.95 -13.48
C ILE A 158 -0.12 5.51 -12.02
N GLU A 159 0.35 6.35 -11.13
CA GLU A 159 0.26 6.18 -9.69
C GLU A 159 -0.48 7.35 -9.04
N ASN A 160 -1.14 7.07 -7.93
CA ASN A 160 -1.85 8.08 -7.15
C ASN A 160 -0.95 8.59 -6.02
N ILE A 161 -0.24 9.70 -6.25
CA ILE A 161 0.68 10.26 -5.25
C ILE A 161 -0.04 10.99 -4.10
N SER A 162 -1.35 11.17 -4.15
CA SER A 162 -2.14 11.55 -2.98
C SER A 162 -2.23 10.42 -1.94
N CYS A 163 -1.90 9.18 -2.34
CA CYS A 163 -1.90 7.99 -1.51
C CYS A 163 -0.49 7.56 -1.04
N ASP A 164 0.47 8.45 -1.07
CA ASP A 164 1.81 8.25 -0.50
C ASP A 164 1.80 8.59 0.99
N ALA A 165 1.22 7.70 1.81
CA ALA A 165 1.10 7.92 3.23
C ALA A 165 2.48 7.97 3.91
N SER A 166 2.70 8.92 4.80
CA SER A 166 3.83 8.90 5.74
C SER A 166 3.65 7.77 6.76
N ALA A 167 4.76 7.28 7.31
CA ALA A 167 4.74 6.20 8.30
C ALA A 167 5.47 6.57 9.58
N VAL A 168 4.87 6.32 10.74
CA VAL A 168 5.50 6.39 12.05
C VAL A 168 5.34 5.05 12.75
N ILE A 169 6.44 4.34 12.98
CA ILE A 169 6.47 3.02 13.60
C ILE A 169 7.34 3.09 14.84
N ARG A 170 6.71 3.00 16.01
CA ARG A 170 7.36 3.26 17.30
C ARG A 170 7.06 2.18 18.33
N GLY A 171 8.10 1.69 19.02
CA GLY A 171 7.95 0.74 20.11
C GLY A 171 7.42 -0.63 19.69
N CYS A 172 7.52 -0.98 18.42
CA CYS A 172 6.96 -2.22 17.89
C CYS A 172 7.95 -3.39 17.99
N THR A 173 7.43 -4.59 18.20
CA THR A 173 8.20 -5.82 18.24
C THR A 173 7.70 -6.78 17.16
N VAL A 174 8.63 -7.31 16.34
CA VAL A 174 8.36 -8.33 15.32
C VAL A 174 9.23 -9.54 15.57
N ARG A 175 8.62 -10.75 15.60
CA ARG A 175 9.34 -11.99 15.85
C ARG A 175 8.80 -13.15 15.04
N TYR A 176 9.70 -14.02 14.63
CA TYR A 176 9.39 -15.33 14.06
C TYR A 176 8.56 -15.30 12.75
N ASN A 177 8.48 -14.16 12.08
CA ASN A 177 7.83 -14.09 10.78
C ASN A 177 8.76 -14.61 9.68
N ARG A 178 8.16 -15.16 8.63
CA ARG A 178 8.91 -15.75 7.52
C ARG A 178 9.55 -14.72 6.61
N ALA A 179 8.85 -13.62 6.35
CA ALA A 179 9.32 -12.60 5.42
C ALA A 179 9.96 -11.39 6.15
N ARG A 180 9.64 -10.17 5.77
CA ARG A 180 10.24 -8.94 6.28
C ARG A 180 9.51 -8.43 7.51
N SER A 181 10.19 -7.70 8.39
CA SER A 181 9.49 -6.99 9.46
C SER A 181 8.72 -5.79 8.89
N LEU A 182 9.37 -5.00 8.05
CA LEU A 182 8.74 -3.85 7.40
C LEU A 182 9.03 -3.88 5.91
N LEU A 183 8.00 -3.72 5.08
CA LEU A 183 8.07 -3.42 3.67
C LEU A 183 7.39 -2.07 3.44
N LEU A 184 8.16 -1.04 3.08
CA LEU A 184 7.68 0.34 3.00
C LEU A 184 7.97 0.90 1.61
N SER A 185 6.96 0.96 0.77
CA SER A 185 7.04 1.49 -0.59
C SER A 185 6.15 2.73 -0.69
N THR A 186 6.59 3.82 -0.10
CA THR A 186 5.92 5.12 -0.08
C THR A 186 6.90 6.25 -0.33
N LEU A 187 6.42 7.36 -0.88
CA LEU A 187 7.17 8.61 -1.00
C LEU A 187 7.02 9.52 0.23
N GLY A 188 6.12 9.17 1.14
CA GLY A 188 5.94 9.89 2.39
C GLY A 188 7.11 9.70 3.35
N ASP A 189 7.28 10.59 4.30
CA ASP A 189 8.30 10.49 5.33
C ASP A 189 8.11 9.24 6.19
N VAL A 190 9.21 8.55 6.49
CA VAL A 190 9.20 7.33 7.31
C VAL A 190 10.04 7.54 8.54
N LEU A 191 9.46 7.33 9.73
CA LEU A 191 10.13 7.29 11.01
C LEU A 191 9.96 5.92 11.66
N VAL A 192 11.06 5.22 11.94
CA VAL A 192 11.07 3.96 12.69
C VAL A 192 11.97 4.14 13.90
N GLU A 193 11.43 4.00 15.12
CA GLU A 193 12.21 4.18 16.35
C GLU A 193 11.79 3.23 17.47
N ASN A 194 12.75 2.87 18.30
CA ASN A 194 12.56 2.01 19.49
C ASN A 194 11.85 0.68 19.16
N CYS A 195 12.19 0.06 18.02
CA CYS A 195 11.60 -1.21 17.57
C CYS A 195 12.60 -2.36 17.66
N GLU A 196 12.10 -3.58 17.83
CA GLU A 196 12.89 -4.81 17.82
C GLU A 196 12.39 -5.75 16.72
N PHE A 197 13.28 -6.14 15.79
CA PHE A 197 12.93 -6.99 14.66
C PHE A 197 13.76 -8.28 14.63
N LYS A 198 13.06 -9.43 14.55
CA LYS A 198 13.62 -10.77 14.40
C LYS A 198 12.91 -11.53 13.27
N SER A 199 13.16 -11.15 12.03
CA SER A 199 12.59 -11.74 10.81
C SER A 199 13.56 -12.74 10.19
N GLN A 200 13.03 -13.65 9.36
CA GLN A 200 13.89 -14.58 8.59
C GLN A 200 14.47 -13.95 7.31
N MET A 201 13.84 -12.91 6.80
CA MET A 201 14.35 -12.09 5.68
C MET A 201 14.86 -10.74 6.20
N SER A 202 14.64 -9.65 5.45
CA SER A 202 15.09 -8.32 5.86
C SER A 202 14.31 -7.80 7.07
N GLY A 203 14.99 -7.09 7.97
CA GLY A 203 14.33 -6.34 9.04
C GLY A 203 13.49 -5.22 8.46
N ILE A 204 14.09 -4.36 7.65
CA ILE A 204 13.43 -3.22 6.98
C ILE A 204 13.79 -3.24 5.51
N ASN A 205 12.79 -3.05 4.66
CA ASN A 205 12.94 -2.86 3.22
C ASN A 205 12.15 -1.58 2.83
N VAL A 206 12.88 -0.62 2.28
CA VAL A 206 12.36 0.71 1.89
C VAL A 206 12.63 0.92 0.41
#